data_d0e55dbc2ce7798387706e4cc71f9aa7
#
_entry.id   d0e55dbc2ce7798387706e4cc71f9aa7
#
_cell.length_a   1.000
_cell.length_b   1.000
_cell.length_c   1.000
_cell.angle_alpha   90.00
_cell.angle_beta   90.00
_cell.angle_gamma   90.00
#
_symmetry.space_group_name_H-M   'P 1'
#
loop_
_entity.id
_entity.type
_entity.pdbx_description
1 polymer ?
#
loop_
_entity_poly.entity_id
_entity_poly.type
_entity_poly.pdbx_seq_one_letter_code
_entity_poly.pdbx_strand_id
1 'polypeptide(L)'
;MNEDDVVMGDVTRLEEAIIELDKSYEPKVIFVVASSISAVIGTDIKGVCNYMQKEVQAKLVAFEQGGFRGDYSIGLTEVYKLLVNNLPCKEQRKRKKIFNIIGTSMGSYRAASDVWELQNLMREAFGYEMHTCLCYETSVDEIGDIGTAEINLVMRQEGLPAAEVLKNKFDMPFVVSAPYGYAATLAWLEEVGKILGQLPDVKMCARL
;
A
#
# COMPACT_ATOMS: atom_id res chain seq x y z
N MET A 1 29.10 -2.75 -3.22
CA MET A 1 29.57 -1.67 -4.11
C MET A 1 31.02 -1.40 -3.76
N ASN A 2 31.92 -1.55 -4.73
CA ASN A 2 33.31 -1.17 -4.58
C ASN A 2 33.48 0.30 -5.03
N GLU A 3 34.63 0.92 -4.76
CA GLU A 3 34.91 2.30 -5.18
C GLU A 3 34.80 2.48 -6.70
N ASP A 4 35.21 1.47 -7.47
CA ASP A 4 35.10 1.48 -8.93
C ASP A 4 33.63 1.43 -9.41
N ASP A 5 32.75 0.67 -8.76
CA ASP A 5 31.32 0.59 -9.08
C ASP A 5 30.64 1.97 -8.91
N VAL A 6 31.10 2.76 -7.90
CA VAL A 6 30.60 4.10 -7.62
C VAL A 6 31.06 5.12 -8.64
N VAL A 7 32.34 5.06 -9.02
CA VAL A 7 32.95 6.01 -9.97
C VAL A 7 32.53 5.77 -11.42
N MET A 8 32.38 4.50 -11.80
CA MET A 8 32.05 4.11 -13.19
C MET A 8 30.54 3.96 -13.43
N GLY A 9 29.71 4.04 -12.37
CA GLY A 9 28.27 3.85 -12.49
C GLY A 9 27.88 2.43 -12.95
N ASP A 10 28.69 1.43 -12.63
CA ASP A 10 28.48 0.05 -13.04
C ASP A 10 27.26 -0.56 -12.34
N VAL A 11 26.27 -0.95 -13.12
CA VAL A 11 25.02 -1.58 -12.67
C VAL A 11 25.02 -3.11 -12.84
N THR A 12 26.12 -3.70 -13.38
CA THR A 12 26.22 -5.14 -13.67
C THR A 12 25.90 -6.00 -12.46
N ARG A 13 26.38 -5.62 -11.28
CA ARG A 13 26.08 -6.35 -10.03
C ARG A 13 24.62 -6.31 -9.63
N LEU A 14 23.91 -5.21 -9.93
CA LEU A 14 22.47 -5.09 -9.69
C LEU A 14 21.71 -6.00 -10.66
N GLU A 15 22.11 -6.02 -11.94
CA GLU A 15 21.52 -6.88 -12.97
C GLU A 15 21.70 -8.38 -12.62
N GLU A 16 22.93 -8.77 -12.23
CA GLU A 16 23.23 -10.14 -11.79
C GLU A 16 22.39 -10.53 -10.55
N ALA A 17 22.30 -9.66 -9.55
CA ALA A 17 21.50 -9.90 -8.35
C ALA A 17 20.00 -10.07 -8.66
N ILE A 18 19.45 -9.28 -9.57
CA ILE A 18 18.05 -9.42 -10.00
C ILE A 18 17.83 -10.80 -10.65
N ILE A 19 18.74 -11.25 -11.54
CA ILE A 19 18.64 -12.55 -12.19
C ILE A 19 18.78 -13.69 -11.18
N GLU A 20 19.72 -13.56 -10.23
CA GLU A 20 19.94 -14.57 -9.18
C GLU A 20 18.70 -14.72 -8.28
N LEU A 21 18.10 -13.60 -7.86
CA LEU A 21 16.88 -13.59 -7.04
C LEU A 21 15.70 -14.22 -7.78
N ASP A 22 15.51 -13.87 -9.05
CA ASP A 22 14.43 -14.41 -9.87
C ASP A 22 14.55 -15.93 -10.01
N LYS A 23 15.75 -16.43 -10.32
CA LYS A 23 16.01 -17.87 -10.51
C LYS A 23 15.98 -18.69 -9.21
N SER A 24 16.46 -18.11 -8.10
CA SER A 24 16.62 -18.84 -6.85
C SER A 24 15.35 -18.88 -6.01
N TYR A 25 14.51 -17.84 -6.08
CA TYR A 25 13.33 -17.69 -5.22
C TYR A 25 12.01 -17.66 -5.98
N GLU A 26 12.04 -17.50 -7.30
CA GLU A 26 10.85 -17.39 -8.17
C GLU A 26 9.79 -16.42 -7.58
N PRO A 27 10.17 -15.20 -7.17
CA PRO A 27 9.25 -14.27 -6.52
C PRO A 27 8.28 -13.67 -7.51
N LYS A 28 7.07 -13.29 -7.06
CA LYS A 28 6.12 -12.55 -7.90
C LYS A 28 6.58 -11.13 -8.22
N VAL A 29 7.28 -10.51 -7.27
CA VAL A 29 7.77 -9.13 -7.37
C VAL A 29 9.15 -9.01 -6.75
N ILE A 30 10.05 -8.26 -7.40
CA ILE A 30 11.33 -7.82 -6.84
C ILE A 30 11.27 -6.30 -6.70
N PHE A 31 11.41 -5.80 -5.48
CA PHE A 31 11.53 -4.37 -5.21
C PHE A 31 13.00 -3.97 -5.23
N VAL A 32 13.36 -3.05 -6.11
CA VAL A 32 14.69 -2.47 -6.19
C VAL A 32 14.67 -1.09 -5.56
N VAL A 33 15.32 -0.96 -4.40
CA VAL A 33 15.28 0.25 -3.58
C VAL A 33 16.59 1.00 -3.64
N ALA A 34 16.55 2.29 -3.97
CA ALA A 34 17.72 3.16 -3.96
C ALA A 34 18.28 3.27 -2.55
N SER A 35 19.59 3.05 -2.40
CA SER A 35 20.33 3.48 -1.21
C SER A 35 20.60 4.99 -1.25
N SER A 36 20.98 5.57 -0.11
CA SER A 36 21.41 6.97 -0.08
C SER A 36 22.58 7.23 -1.04
N ILE A 37 23.51 6.29 -1.16
CA ILE A 37 24.66 6.40 -2.06
C ILE A 37 24.21 6.36 -3.51
N SER A 38 23.41 5.36 -3.92
CA SER A 38 22.92 5.26 -5.30
C SER A 38 22.06 6.47 -5.73
N ALA A 39 21.33 7.07 -4.79
CA ALA A 39 20.57 8.29 -5.04
C ALA A 39 21.48 9.52 -5.26
N VAL A 40 22.59 9.65 -4.50
CA VAL A 40 23.55 10.75 -4.67
C VAL A 40 24.30 10.66 -5.99
N ILE A 41 24.74 9.46 -6.39
CA ILE A 41 25.45 9.25 -7.67
C ILE A 41 24.51 9.22 -8.87
N GLY A 42 23.20 9.28 -8.66
CA GLY A 42 22.20 9.36 -9.73
C GLY A 42 22.03 8.05 -10.52
N THR A 43 22.20 6.89 -9.87
CA THR A 43 21.99 5.59 -10.52
C THR A 43 20.55 5.47 -11.03
N ASP A 44 20.36 5.23 -12.32
CA ASP A 44 19.04 5.06 -12.96
C ASP A 44 18.47 3.65 -12.67
N ILE A 45 18.03 3.42 -11.42
CA ILE A 45 17.43 2.16 -11.00
C ILE A 45 16.21 1.81 -11.83
N LYS A 46 15.40 2.81 -12.19
CA LYS A 46 14.20 2.60 -12.99
C LYS A 46 14.54 2.15 -14.42
N GLY A 47 15.55 2.74 -15.01
CA GLY A 47 16.08 2.32 -16.31
C GLY A 47 16.56 0.87 -16.27
N VAL A 48 17.33 0.49 -15.23
CA VAL A 48 17.77 -0.90 -15.03
C VAL A 48 16.59 -1.84 -14.88
N CYS A 49 15.59 -1.52 -14.03
CA CYS A 49 14.39 -2.35 -13.87
C CYS A 49 13.63 -2.52 -15.21
N ASN A 50 13.47 -1.44 -15.98
CA ASN A 50 12.79 -1.50 -17.27
C ASN A 50 13.55 -2.38 -18.30
N TYR A 51 14.85 -2.30 -18.29
CA TYR A 51 15.71 -3.11 -19.16
C TYR A 51 15.64 -4.59 -18.75
N MET A 52 15.84 -4.88 -17.47
CA MET A 52 15.88 -6.23 -16.91
C MET A 52 14.51 -6.93 -16.88
N GLN A 53 13.40 -6.19 -16.98
CA GLN A 53 12.05 -6.80 -16.94
C GLN A 53 11.83 -7.86 -18.05
N LYS A 54 12.59 -7.82 -19.14
CA LYS A 54 12.52 -8.80 -20.23
C LYS A 54 13.30 -10.09 -19.94
N GLU A 55 14.22 -10.03 -19.00
CA GLU A 55 15.14 -11.12 -18.65
C GLU A 55 14.64 -11.95 -17.46
N VAL A 56 13.61 -11.46 -16.72
CA VAL A 56 13.10 -12.09 -15.49
C VAL A 56 11.59 -12.24 -15.54
N GLN A 57 11.07 -13.22 -14.77
CA GLN A 57 9.63 -13.47 -14.66
C GLN A 57 8.98 -12.60 -13.58
N ALA A 58 9.71 -12.34 -12.50
CA ALA A 58 9.24 -11.46 -11.44
C ALA A 58 8.96 -10.05 -11.96
N LYS A 59 7.90 -9.42 -11.45
CA LYS A 59 7.66 -8.02 -11.73
C LYS A 59 8.69 -7.15 -11.00
N LEU A 60 9.43 -6.34 -11.74
CA LEU A 60 10.39 -5.40 -11.16
C LEU A 60 9.71 -4.08 -10.81
N VAL A 61 9.93 -3.61 -9.59
CA VAL A 61 9.36 -2.34 -9.10
C VAL A 61 10.49 -1.51 -8.48
N ALA A 62 10.83 -0.39 -9.14
CA ALA A 62 11.87 0.52 -8.68
C ALA A 62 11.33 1.53 -7.66
N PHE A 63 12.06 1.71 -6.55
CA PHE A 63 11.83 2.76 -5.57
C PHE A 63 13.06 3.67 -5.50
N GLU A 64 12.96 4.84 -6.15
CA GLU A 64 14.10 5.73 -6.39
C GLU A 64 14.38 6.72 -5.25
N GLN A 65 13.58 6.71 -4.17
CA GLN A 65 13.71 7.65 -3.07
C GLN A 65 14.87 7.27 -2.15
N GLY A 66 15.98 7.98 -2.26
CA GLY A 66 17.21 7.71 -1.50
C GLY A 66 17.29 8.34 -0.11
N GLY A 67 16.18 8.82 0.47
CA GLY A 67 16.13 9.33 1.83
C GLY A 67 16.52 10.81 2.00
N PHE A 68 16.73 11.57 0.92
CA PHE A 68 17.11 13.00 0.98
C PHE A 68 15.95 13.98 0.78
N ARG A 69 14.73 13.49 0.56
CA ARG A 69 13.58 14.34 0.21
C ARG A 69 12.67 14.69 1.39
N GLY A 70 13.02 14.28 2.59
CA GLY A 70 12.26 14.59 3.80
C GLY A 70 12.28 13.44 4.82
N ASP A 71 11.28 13.42 5.68
CA ASP A 71 11.15 12.41 6.71
C ASP A 71 10.50 11.09 6.20
N TYR A 72 10.29 10.16 7.12
CA TYR A 72 9.76 8.83 6.79
C TYR A 72 8.32 8.88 6.21
N SER A 73 7.53 9.93 6.49
CA SER A 73 6.15 10.05 6.02
C SER A 73 6.10 10.21 4.49
N ILE A 74 7.08 10.92 3.91
CA ILE A 74 7.23 11.04 2.46
C ILE A 74 7.56 9.68 1.86
N GLY A 75 8.46 8.91 2.49
CA GLY A 75 8.79 7.56 2.06
C GLY A 75 7.57 6.62 2.08
N LEU A 76 6.76 6.65 3.14
CA LEU A 76 5.53 5.88 3.24
C LEU A 76 4.52 6.26 2.15
N THR A 77 4.31 7.56 1.95
CA THR A 77 3.41 8.07 0.90
C THR A 77 3.81 7.54 -0.47
N GLU A 78 5.09 7.60 -0.80
CA GLU A 78 5.59 7.11 -2.09
C GLU A 78 5.50 5.58 -2.21
N VAL A 79 5.73 4.83 -1.13
CA VAL A 79 5.55 3.37 -1.12
C VAL A 79 4.09 3.01 -1.36
N TYR A 80 3.13 3.62 -0.65
CA TYR A 80 1.70 3.37 -0.87
C TYR A 80 1.31 3.64 -2.33
N LYS A 81 1.73 4.78 -2.89
CA LYS A 81 1.49 5.12 -4.32
C LYS A 81 2.12 4.11 -5.27
N LEU A 82 3.37 3.72 -5.00
CA LEU A 82 4.10 2.75 -5.83
C LEU A 82 3.37 1.42 -5.91
N LEU A 83 2.94 0.90 -4.76
CA LEU A 83 2.23 -0.38 -4.68
C LEU A 83 0.92 -0.35 -5.47
N VAL A 84 0.05 0.64 -5.23
CA VAL A 84 -1.25 0.73 -5.92
C VAL A 84 -1.16 1.13 -7.39
N ASN A 85 -0.03 1.71 -7.82
CA ASN A 85 0.20 1.99 -9.23
C ASN A 85 0.68 0.76 -10.01
N ASN A 86 1.48 -0.09 -9.37
CA ASN A 86 2.19 -1.15 -10.07
C ASN A 86 1.60 -2.55 -9.88
N LEU A 87 1.01 -2.87 -8.72
CA LEU A 87 0.63 -4.24 -8.39
C LEU A 87 -0.82 -4.63 -8.71
N PRO A 88 -1.84 -3.75 -8.61
CA PRO A 88 -3.22 -4.16 -8.86
C PRO A 88 -3.44 -4.68 -10.27
N CYS A 89 -4.22 -5.75 -10.37
CA CYS A 89 -4.69 -6.27 -11.65
C CYS A 89 -5.51 -5.20 -12.40
N LYS A 90 -5.44 -5.18 -13.72
CA LYS A 90 -6.11 -4.15 -14.54
C LYS A 90 -7.64 -4.29 -14.48
N GLU A 91 -8.12 -5.53 -14.51
CA GLU A 91 -9.55 -5.84 -14.46
C GLU A 91 -9.89 -6.47 -13.12
N GLN A 92 -10.80 -5.84 -12.39
CA GLN A 92 -11.22 -6.32 -11.08
C GLN A 92 -12.73 -6.25 -10.95
N ARG A 93 -13.32 -7.33 -10.44
CA ARG A 93 -14.74 -7.38 -10.18
C ARG A 93 -15.01 -7.02 -8.71
N LYS A 94 -15.85 -6.02 -8.47
CA LYS A 94 -16.24 -5.62 -7.12
C LYS A 94 -16.84 -6.80 -6.35
N ARG A 95 -16.38 -6.99 -5.14
CA ARG A 95 -16.92 -7.93 -4.16
C ARG A 95 -17.73 -7.14 -3.14
N LYS A 96 -18.91 -7.66 -2.79
CA LYS A 96 -19.80 -7.00 -1.84
C LYS A 96 -19.29 -7.15 -0.41
N LYS A 97 -19.51 -6.11 0.36
CA LYS A 97 -19.23 -6.06 1.81
C LYS A 97 -17.77 -6.34 2.17
N ILE A 98 -16.85 -5.82 1.38
CA ILE A 98 -15.43 -5.83 1.74
C ILE A 98 -14.82 -4.44 1.65
N PHE A 99 -13.84 -4.17 2.50
CA PHE A 99 -13.11 -2.91 2.58
C PHE A 99 -11.60 -3.12 2.69
N ASN A 100 -10.83 -2.08 2.39
CA ASN A 100 -9.39 -2.03 2.64
C ASN A 100 -9.05 -0.98 3.68
N ILE A 101 -7.92 -1.16 4.35
CA ILE A 101 -7.28 -0.16 5.22
C ILE A 101 -6.02 0.34 4.52
N ILE A 102 -5.81 1.66 4.51
CA ILE A 102 -4.63 2.33 3.94
C ILE A 102 -4.10 3.35 4.95
N GLY A 103 -2.79 3.50 5.02
CA GLY A 103 -2.15 4.45 5.95
C GLY A 103 -1.78 3.84 7.30
N THR A 104 -1.99 2.54 7.50
CA THR A 104 -1.44 1.77 8.61
C THR A 104 -0.37 0.83 8.09
N SER A 105 0.80 0.81 8.70
CA SER A 105 1.93 -0.05 8.30
C SER A 105 2.43 -0.85 9.49
N MET A 106 3.26 -1.87 9.24
CA MET A 106 3.92 -2.66 10.30
C MET A 106 4.72 -1.78 11.28
N GLY A 107 5.23 -0.63 10.82
CA GLY A 107 5.96 0.33 11.66
C GLY A 107 5.05 1.29 12.45
N SER A 108 3.74 1.25 12.26
CA SER A 108 2.82 2.13 13.00
C SER A 108 2.66 1.66 14.45
N TYR A 109 2.67 2.62 15.38
CA TYR A 109 2.42 2.30 16.79
C TYR A 109 1.05 1.65 16.96
N ARG A 110 0.99 0.51 17.65
CA ARG A 110 -0.23 -0.28 17.91
C ARG A 110 -1.01 -0.71 16.66
N ALA A 111 -0.36 -0.86 15.51
CA ALA A 111 -0.99 -1.23 14.25
C ALA A 111 -1.93 -2.45 14.38
N ALA A 112 -1.50 -3.50 15.09
CA ALA A 112 -2.30 -4.71 15.27
C ALA A 112 -3.64 -4.44 15.97
N SER A 113 -3.64 -3.66 17.05
CA SER A 113 -4.88 -3.33 17.77
C SER A 113 -5.77 -2.39 16.97
N ASP A 114 -5.19 -1.42 16.25
CA ASP A 114 -5.96 -0.49 15.44
C ASP A 114 -6.65 -1.23 14.26
N VAL A 115 -5.93 -2.12 13.58
CA VAL A 115 -6.49 -2.94 12.49
C VAL A 115 -7.58 -3.86 13.02
N TRP A 116 -7.35 -4.53 14.15
CA TRP A 116 -8.34 -5.41 14.77
C TRP A 116 -9.63 -4.65 15.16
N GLU A 117 -9.50 -3.46 15.75
CA GLU A 117 -10.63 -2.63 16.14
C GLU A 117 -11.43 -2.15 14.93
N LEU A 118 -10.75 -1.68 13.87
CA LEU A 118 -11.42 -1.29 12.63
C LEU A 118 -12.19 -2.44 11.97
N GLN A 119 -11.61 -3.66 11.98
CA GLN A 119 -12.30 -4.85 11.50
C GLN A 119 -13.59 -5.10 12.31
N ASN A 120 -13.52 -5.00 13.63
CA ASN A 120 -14.68 -5.19 14.50
C ASN A 120 -15.74 -4.11 14.26
N LEU A 121 -15.34 -2.83 14.20
CA LEU A 121 -16.26 -1.73 13.91
C LEU A 121 -16.99 -1.92 12.58
N MET A 122 -16.27 -2.24 11.52
CA MET A 122 -16.87 -2.45 10.19
C MET A 122 -17.76 -3.68 10.13
N ARG A 123 -17.36 -4.76 10.79
CA ARG A 123 -18.14 -5.99 10.83
C ARG A 123 -19.43 -5.81 11.65
N GLU A 124 -19.34 -5.21 12.83
CA GLU A 124 -20.50 -5.03 13.72
C GLU A 124 -21.46 -3.96 13.21
N ALA A 125 -20.95 -2.83 12.71
CA ALA A 125 -21.80 -1.73 12.24
C ALA A 125 -22.44 -1.97 10.89
N PHE A 126 -21.73 -2.63 9.96
CA PHE A 126 -22.15 -2.71 8.54
C PHE A 126 -22.14 -4.13 7.96
N GLY A 127 -21.56 -5.10 8.66
CA GLY A 127 -21.36 -6.46 8.16
C GLY A 127 -20.33 -6.55 7.05
N TYR A 128 -19.27 -5.71 7.11
CA TYR A 128 -18.16 -5.67 6.15
C TYR A 128 -16.95 -6.41 6.70
N GLU A 129 -16.28 -7.15 5.81
CA GLU A 129 -15.03 -7.85 6.11
C GLU A 129 -13.83 -7.14 5.47
N MET A 130 -12.68 -7.16 6.14
CA MET A 130 -11.46 -6.60 5.59
C MET A 130 -10.91 -7.51 4.49
N HIS A 131 -10.58 -6.92 3.33
CA HIS A 131 -9.80 -7.61 2.30
C HIS A 131 -8.32 -7.52 2.59
N THR A 132 -7.78 -6.30 2.76
CA THR A 132 -6.38 -6.10 3.08
C THR A 132 -6.13 -4.80 3.84
N CYS A 133 -5.05 -4.78 4.61
CA CYS A 133 -4.47 -3.55 5.17
C CYS A 133 -3.13 -3.30 4.48
N LEU A 134 -3.09 -2.34 3.56
CA LEU A 134 -1.91 -2.07 2.72
C LEU A 134 -0.67 -1.76 3.58
N CYS A 135 0.41 -2.51 3.40
CA CYS A 135 1.66 -2.47 4.17
C CYS A 135 1.56 -2.99 5.63
N TYR A 136 0.49 -3.71 5.97
CA TYR A 136 0.38 -4.43 7.23
C TYR A 136 -0.09 -5.87 6.95
N GLU A 137 0.78 -6.86 7.16
CA GLU A 137 0.52 -8.30 6.94
C GLU A 137 -0.19 -8.60 5.60
N THR A 138 0.16 -7.85 4.55
CA THR A 138 -0.45 -7.98 3.22
C THR A 138 0.46 -8.72 2.25
N SER A 139 -0.13 -9.56 1.43
CA SER A 139 0.55 -10.28 0.35
C SER A 139 0.47 -9.52 -0.98
N VAL A 140 1.34 -9.88 -1.93
CA VAL A 140 1.31 -9.35 -3.30
C VAL A 140 -0.03 -9.66 -4.00
N ASP A 141 -0.62 -10.84 -3.72
CA ASP A 141 -1.90 -11.23 -4.29
C ASP A 141 -3.05 -10.36 -3.77
N GLU A 142 -3.08 -10.08 -2.47
CA GLU A 142 -4.09 -9.18 -1.88
C GLU A 142 -3.96 -7.76 -2.43
N ILE A 143 -2.73 -7.27 -2.66
CA ILE A 143 -2.53 -5.99 -3.34
C ILE A 143 -2.99 -6.10 -4.81
N GLY A 144 -2.75 -7.25 -5.45
CA GLY A 144 -3.25 -7.54 -6.79
C GLY A 144 -4.76 -7.34 -6.90
N ASP A 145 -5.50 -7.78 -5.89
CA ASP A 145 -6.96 -7.75 -5.82
C ASP A 145 -7.54 -6.55 -5.04
N ILE A 146 -6.72 -5.57 -4.65
CA ILE A 146 -7.13 -4.43 -3.81
C ILE A 146 -8.32 -3.65 -4.37
N GLY A 147 -8.46 -3.60 -5.69
CA GLY A 147 -9.56 -2.92 -6.38
C GLY A 147 -10.92 -3.63 -6.28
N THR A 148 -10.97 -4.84 -5.71
CA THR A 148 -12.22 -5.58 -5.53
C THR A 148 -13.09 -5.04 -4.38
N ALA A 149 -12.53 -4.30 -3.43
CA ALA A 149 -13.25 -3.74 -2.30
C ALA A 149 -14.24 -2.63 -2.69
N GLU A 150 -15.22 -2.38 -1.85
CA GLU A 150 -16.23 -1.33 -2.06
C GLU A 150 -15.78 0.03 -1.53
N ILE A 151 -14.91 0.05 -0.51
CA ILE A 151 -14.45 1.28 0.16
C ILE A 151 -13.03 1.12 0.71
N ASN A 152 -12.28 2.21 0.75
CA ASN A 152 -11.00 2.32 1.45
C ASN A 152 -11.14 3.16 2.72
N LEU A 153 -10.60 2.67 3.84
CA LEU A 153 -10.47 3.41 5.08
C LEU A 153 -9.04 3.95 5.18
N VAL A 154 -8.89 5.27 5.07
CA VAL A 154 -7.59 5.94 5.11
C VAL A 154 -7.33 6.48 6.50
N MET A 155 -6.46 5.80 7.25
CA MET A 155 -6.23 6.06 8.67
C MET A 155 -5.23 7.19 8.92
N ARG A 156 -4.35 7.48 7.95
CA ARG A 156 -3.32 8.52 8.04
C ARG A 156 -3.14 9.20 6.70
N GLN A 157 -2.68 10.46 6.74
CA GLN A 157 -2.53 11.29 5.53
C GLN A 157 -1.57 10.69 4.49
N GLU A 158 -0.60 9.88 4.90
CA GLU A 158 0.33 9.20 4.01
C GLU A 158 -0.38 8.23 3.05
N GLY A 159 -1.52 7.70 3.46
CA GLY A 159 -2.34 6.82 2.63
C GLY A 159 -3.22 7.52 1.61
N LEU A 160 -3.48 8.83 1.78
CA LEU A 160 -4.42 9.58 0.94
C LEU A 160 -4.08 9.54 -0.56
N PRO A 161 -2.83 9.79 -1.01
CA PRO A 161 -2.52 9.74 -2.43
C PRO A 161 -2.73 8.36 -3.07
N ALA A 162 -2.55 7.28 -2.31
CA ALA A 162 -2.84 5.93 -2.78
C ALA A 162 -4.36 5.68 -2.92
N ALA A 163 -5.15 6.16 -1.97
CA ALA A 163 -6.61 6.08 -2.04
C ALA A 163 -7.17 6.86 -3.24
N GLU A 164 -6.61 8.03 -3.55
CA GLU A 164 -6.95 8.81 -4.75
C GLU A 164 -6.64 8.04 -6.05
N VAL A 165 -5.49 7.37 -6.12
CA VAL A 165 -5.14 6.50 -7.24
C VAL A 165 -6.16 5.36 -7.39
N LEU A 166 -6.53 4.69 -6.29
CA LEU A 166 -7.51 3.61 -6.31
C LEU A 166 -8.92 4.09 -6.69
N LYS A 167 -9.31 5.29 -6.24
CA LYS A 167 -10.55 5.94 -6.66
C LYS A 167 -10.58 6.17 -8.18
N ASN A 168 -9.50 6.71 -8.73
CA ASN A 168 -9.42 7.00 -10.16
C ASN A 168 -9.35 5.73 -11.02
N LYS A 169 -8.68 4.67 -10.54
CA LYS A 169 -8.53 3.40 -11.29
C LYS A 169 -9.75 2.50 -11.20
N PHE A 170 -10.41 2.44 -10.05
CA PHE A 170 -11.42 1.42 -9.74
C PHE A 170 -12.74 2.01 -9.25
N ASP A 171 -12.92 3.34 -9.31
CA ASP A 171 -14.09 4.05 -8.79
C ASP A 171 -14.40 3.68 -7.33
N MET A 172 -13.34 3.61 -6.50
CA MET A 172 -13.41 3.17 -5.12
C MET A 172 -13.48 4.37 -4.19
N PRO A 173 -14.59 4.63 -3.50
CA PRO A 173 -14.69 5.70 -2.53
C PRO A 173 -13.78 5.46 -1.33
N PHE A 174 -13.47 6.52 -0.59
CA PHE A 174 -12.68 6.42 0.63
C PHE A 174 -13.11 7.42 1.69
N VAL A 175 -12.83 7.08 2.96
CA VAL A 175 -12.95 7.95 4.13
C VAL A 175 -11.56 8.26 4.65
N VAL A 176 -11.27 9.55 4.94
CA VAL A 176 -9.98 10.00 5.48
C VAL A 176 -10.19 10.49 6.90
N SER A 177 -10.34 9.58 7.82
CA SER A 177 -10.48 9.88 9.25
C SER A 177 -10.27 8.62 10.08
N ALA A 178 -9.90 8.79 11.33
CA ALA A 178 -9.66 7.71 12.27
C ALA A 178 -10.62 7.79 13.45
N PRO A 179 -11.26 6.67 13.87
CA PRO A 179 -12.26 6.65 14.92
C PRO A 179 -11.61 6.62 16.32
N TYR A 180 -10.95 7.72 16.75
CA TYR A 180 -10.34 7.82 18.07
C TYR A 180 -11.28 8.51 19.08
N GLY A 181 -11.74 7.74 20.07
CA GLY A 181 -12.65 8.19 21.12
C GLY A 181 -14.11 8.19 20.68
N TYR A 182 -15.02 8.19 21.65
CA TYR A 182 -16.45 7.95 21.45
C TYR A 182 -17.11 8.85 20.39
N ALA A 183 -16.98 10.16 20.53
CA ALA A 183 -17.62 11.11 19.62
C ALA A 183 -17.06 11.01 18.18
N ALA A 184 -15.74 10.84 18.03
CA ALA A 184 -15.11 10.68 16.73
C ALA A 184 -15.50 9.35 16.09
N THR A 185 -15.63 8.27 16.86
CA THR A 185 -16.10 6.97 16.36
C THR A 185 -17.51 7.06 15.81
N LEU A 186 -18.44 7.73 16.52
CA LEU A 186 -19.81 7.93 16.01
C LEU A 186 -19.84 8.74 14.72
N ALA A 187 -19.11 9.85 14.67
CA ALA A 187 -19.02 10.69 13.46
C ALA A 187 -18.41 9.91 12.28
N TRP A 188 -17.39 9.09 12.56
CA TRP A 188 -16.75 8.24 11.56
C TRP A 188 -17.72 7.18 11.00
N LEU A 189 -18.49 6.52 11.87
CA LEU A 189 -19.52 5.55 11.46
C LEU A 189 -20.61 6.21 10.58
N GLU A 190 -21.03 7.44 10.93
CA GLU A 190 -21.97 8.19 10.09
C GLU A 190 -21.39 8.52 8.70
N GLU A 191 -20.11 8.92 8.63
CA GLU A 191 -19.42 9.23 7.38
C GLU A 191 -19.30 7.99 6.49
N VAL A 192 -18.83 6.86 7.05
CA VAL A 192 -18.78 5.57 6.37
C VAL A 192 -20.16 5.16 5.89
N GLY A 193 -21.17 5.26 6.75
CA GLY A 193 -22.56 4.90 6.42
C GLY A 193 -23.14 5.71 5.26
N LYS A 194 -22.85 7.02 5.18
CA LYS A 194 -23.24 7.88 4.06
C LYS A 194 -22.64 7.41 2.73
N ILE A 195 -21.36 7.02 2.74
CA ILE A 195 -20.69 6.54 1.54
C ILE A 195 -21.22 5.17 1.11
N LEU A 196 -21.49 4.29 2.06
CA LEU A 196 -22.02 2.94 1.79
C LEU A 196 -23.52 2.93 1.48
N GLY A 197 -24.23 4.06 1.72
CA GLY A 197 -25.68 4.11 1.62
C GLY A 197 -26.40 3.22 2.65
N GLN A 198 -25.77 2.98 3.81
CA GLN A 198 -26.23 2.09 4.86
C GLN A 198 -26.11 2.76 6.23
N LEU A 199 -27.13 2.65 7.06
CA LEU A 199 -27.03 3.10 8.47
C LEU A 199 -26.25 2.07 9.30
N PRO A 200 -25.40 2.53 10.24
CA PRO A 200 -24.72 1.64 11.18
C PRO A 200 -25.74 0.96 12.11
N ASP A 201 -25.42 -0.24 12.59
CA ASP A 201 -26.28 -0.95 13.54
C ASP A 201 -26.42 -0.17 14.87
N VAL A 202 -27.65 0.20 15.22
CA VAL A 202 -27.96 1.01 16.40
C VAL A 202 -27.56 0.29 17.71
N LYS A 203 -27.64 -1.05 17.75
CA LYS A 203 -27.27 -1.80 18.95
C LYS A 203 -25.77 -1.76 19.20
N MET A 204 -24.98 -1.72 18.14
CA MET A 204 -23.54 -1.55 18.22
C MET A 204 -23.19 -0.14 18.71
N CYS A 205 -23.80 0.91 18.15
CA CYS A 205 -23.57 2.29 18.59
C CYS A 205 -23.91 2.53 20.07
N ALA A 206 -24.86 1.78 20.63
CA ALA A 206 -25.21 1.85 22.06
C ALA A 206 -24.22 1.13 23.00
N ARG A 207 -23.25 0.36 22.46
CA ARG A 207 -22.22 -0.35 23.24
C ARG A 207 -20.87 0.35 23.25
N LEU A 208 -20.69 1.34 22.38
CA LEU A 208 -19.51 2.22 22.37
C LEU A 208 -19.54 3.17 23.56
#